data_b51751b7f339722a0d348da5b8ec845a
#
_entry.id   b51751b7f339722a0d348da5b8ec845a
#
_cell.length_a   1.000
_cell.length_b   1.000
_cell.length_c   1.000
_cell.angle_alpha   90.00
_cell.angle_beta   90.00
_cell.angle_gamma   90.00
#
_symmetry.space_group_name_H-M   'P 1'
#
loop_
_entity.id
_entity.type
_entity.pdbx_description
1 polymer ?
#
loop_
_entity_poly.entity_id
_entity_poly.type
_entity_poly.pdbx_seq_one_letter_code
_entity_poly.pdbx_strand_id
1 'polypeptide(L)'
;MPVKILCDSFLTSGLGHVRRCEKILSFIEKLGVEASLYLHKQDNIGAFLEGVGNDDLLIADSYCLNSKDFYLLKEKAKSLMVIEDEEHAKGFYPKNTKIMNFTLNALKHYHHLSKDYQYYLGVGFYPVDTRFIYDRPINTENKEVLITLGGSEQKMLKEIVKILENKNVNLHIISLYTPKNPPKNTHYYSPLNPLEFSSLMKFCACAISAAGQTLYELALSQTPSLILPIASNQIIQSQEFENSGIFKQTSLKTLAKDFENLQIQKNQAWAKTLAFGSELEGALREFLEI
;
A
#
# COMPACT_ATOMS: atom_id res chain seq x y z
N MET A 1 22.11 2.55 -17.24
CA MET A 1 21.42 1.25 -17.13
C MET A 1 19.95 1.58 -16.89
N PRO A 2 19.05 1.20 -17.79
CA PRO A 2 17.62 1.43 -17.60
C PRO A 2 17.05 0.51 -16.50
N VAL A 3 16.03 1.00 -15.82
CA VAL A 3 15.27 0.20 -14.85
C VAL A 3 13.95 -0.21 -15.46
N LYS A 4 13.60 -1.49 -15.33
CA LYS A 4 12.29 -2.02 -15.75
C LYS A 4 11.54 -2.55 -14.55
N ILE A 5 10.32 -2.06 -14.36
CA ILE A 5 9.46 -2.43 -13.25
C ILE A 5 8.33 -3.32 -13.82
N LEU A 6 8.25 -4.56 -13.35
CA LEU A 6 7.15 -5.47 -13.63
C LEU A 6 6.17 -5.43 -12.46
N CYS A 7 4.91 -5.13 -12.74
CA CYS A 7 3.89 -4.91 -11.71
C CYS A 7 2.57 -5.59 -12.07
N ASP A 8 1.98 -6.30 -11.13
CA ASP A 8 0.63 -6.87 -11.29
C ASP A 8 -0.43 -5.77 -11.45
N SER A 9 -1.32 -5.93 -12.46
CA SER A 9 -2.34 -4.92 -12.81
C SER A 9 -3.70 -5.52 -13.15
N PHE A 10 -4.10 -6.61 -12.52
CA PHE A 10 -5.40 -7.25 -12.76
C PHE A 10 -6.40 -6.94 -11.63
N LEU A 11 -7.69 -7.14 -11.91
CA LEU A 11 -8.78 -6.72 -11.03
C LEU A 11 -8.69 -7.26 -9.60
N THR A 12 -8.18 -8.49 -9.43
CA THR A 12 -8.07 -9.15 -8.11
C THR A 12 -6.83 -8.74 -7.32
N SER A 13 -5.79 -8.18 -7.96
CA SER A 13 -4.61 -7.65 -7.26
C SER A 13 -4.86 -6.29 -6.62
N GLY A 14 -5.93 -5.60 -7.05
CA GLY A 14 -6.22 -4.23 -6.64
C GLY A 14 -5.23 -3.22 -7.25
N LEU A 15 -5.40 -1.95 -6.88
CA LEU A 15 -4.54 -0.87 -7.38
C LEU A 15 -3.25 -0.66 -6.56
N GLY A 16 -3.06 -1.42 -5.47
CA GLY A 16 -1.95 -1.23 -4.53
C GLY A 16 -0.59 -1.42 -5.16
N HIS A 17 -0.40 -2.50 -5.93
CA HIS A 17 0.84 -2.79 -6.66
C HIS A 17 1.20 -1.69 -7.64
N VAL A 18 0.24 -1.31 -8.50
CA VAL A 18 0.44 -0.26 -9.51
C VAL A 18 0.84 1.06 -8.83
N ARG A 19 0.12 1.46 -7.79
CA ARG A 19 0.40 2.72 -7.07
C ARG A 19 1.77 2.76 -6.42
N ARG A 20 2.21 1.66 -5.79
CA ARG A 20 3.55 1.63 -5.18
C ARG A 20 4.65 1.60 -6.23
N CYS A 21 4.45 0.88 -7.34
CA CYS A 21 5.40 0.87 -8.45
C CYS A 21 5.49 2.22 -9.17
N GLU A 22 4.38 2.93 -9.38
CA GLU A 22 4.37 4.31 -9.92
C GLU A 22 5.19 5.27 -9.03
N LYS A 23 5.06 5.14 -7.70
CA LYS A 23 5.85 5.95 -6.76
C LYS A 23 7.34 5.62 -6.88
N ILE A 24 7.72 4.34 -6.94
CA ILE A 24 9.12 3.92 -7.12
C ILE A 24 9.67 4.42 -8.45
N LEU A 25 8.92 4.27 -9.54
CA LEU A 25 9.27 4.83 -10.85
C LEU A 25 9.62 6.31 -10.74
N SER A 26 8.71 7.09 -10.14
CA SER A 26 8.93 8.54 -9.95
C SER A 26 10.16 8.87 -9.09
N PHE A 27 10.50 8.04 -8.10
CA PHE A 27 11.74 8.20 -7.33
C PHE A 27 12.98 7.95 -8.18
N ILE A 28 12.99 6.88 -8.98
CA ILE A 28 14.10 6.52 -9.87
C ILE A 28 14.34 7.61 -10.91
N GLU A 29 13.27 8.11 -11.54
CA GLU A 29 13.32 9.22 -12.50
C GLU A 29 13.90 10.50 -11.88
N LYS A 30 13.55 10.83 -10.63
CA LYS A 30 14.12 11.97 -9.90
C LYS A 30 15.62 11.81 -9.61
N LEU A 31 16.12 10.58 -9.54
CA LEU A 31 17.55 10.28 -9.45
C LEU A 31 18.27 10.39 -10.80
N GLY A 32 17.57 10.76 -11.87
CA GLY A 32 18.11 10.92 -13.23
C GLY A 32 18.33 9.62 -13.98
N VAL A 33 17.70 8.53 -13.55
CA VAL A 33 17.81 7.22 -14.20
C VAL A 33 16.56 6.94 -15.03
N GLU A 34 16.77 6.46 -16.26
CA GLU A 34 15.68 6.03 -17.14
C GLU A 34 14.98 4.80 -16.54
N ALA A 35 13.65 4.87 -16.42
CA ALA A 35 12.87 3.77 -15.88
C ALA A 35 11.55 3.59 -16.65
N SER A 36 11.03 2.37 -16.68
CA SER A 36 9.76 2.04 -17.32
C SER A 36 8.94 1.06 -16.49
N LEU A 37 7.61 1.19 -16.53
CA LEU A 37 6.66 0.34 -15.83
C LEU A 37 5.91 -0.54 -16.84
N TYR A 38 6.00 -1.85 -16.63
CA TYR A 38 5.24 -2.85 -17.36
C TYR A 38 4.12 -3.41 -16.49
N LEU A 39 2.88 -3.31 -16.99
CA LEU A 39 1.69 -3.78 -16.28
C LEU A 39 1.36 -5.23 -16.68
N HIS A 40 1.66 -6.16 -15.78
CA HIS A 40 1.43 -7.59 -15.96
C HIS A 40 -0.05 -7.94 -15.72
N LYS A 41 -0.64 -8.70 -16.67
CA LYS A 41 -2.09 -9.04 -16.68
C LYS A 41 -2.35 -10.54 -16.53
N GLN A 42 -1.55 -11.24 -15.72
CA GLN A 42 -1.61 -12.71 -15.56
C GLN A 42 -1.30 -13.51 -16.85
N ASP A 43 -0.70 -12.88 -17.81
CA ASP A 43 -0.22 -13.51 -19.03
C ASP A 43 1.23 -14.03 -18.86
N ASN A 44 1.75 -14.65 -19.89
CA ASN A 44 3.15 -15.10 -19.89
C ASN A 44 4.09 -13.87 -19.82
N ILE A 45 5.09 -13.92 -18.93
CA ILE A 45 6.13 -12.87 -18.82
C ILE A 45 7.03 -12.80 -20.07
N GLY A 46 6.86 -13.68 -21.05
CA GLY A 46 7.68 -13.75 -22.27
C GLY A 46 7.79 -12.40 -22.99
N ALA A 47 6.68 -11.73 -23.22
CA ALA A 47 6.68 -10.42 -23.87
C ALA A 47 7.48 -9.35 -23.09
N PHE A 48 7.44 -9.39 -21.76
CA PHE A 48 8.27 -8.54 -20.93
C PHE A 48 9.76 -8.92 -21.07
N LEU A 49 10.09 -10.20 -21.01
CA LEU A 49 11.46 -10.73 -21.12
C LEU A 49 12.13 -10.42 -22.48
N GLU A 50 11.37 -10.35 -23.57
CA GLU A 50 11.88 -9.94 -24.89
C GLU A 50 12.43 -8.49 -24.86
N GLY A 51 11.84 -7.64 -24.03
CA GLY A 51 12.28 -6.26 -23.86
C GLY A 51 13.41 -6.08 -22.86
N VAL A 52 13.86 -7.12 -22.14
CA VAL A 52 14.88 -7.04 -21.10
C VAL A 52 16.27 -7.34 -21.66
N GLY A 53 17.22 -6.43 -21.43
CA GLY A 53 18.63 -6.59 -21.77
C GLY A 53 19.49 -7.00 -20.57
N ASN A 54 20.68 -7.56 -20.83
CA ASN A 54 21.59 -8.04 -19.78
C ASN A 54 22.12 -6.92 -18.84
N ASP A 55 22.04 -5.67 -19.27
CA ASP A 55 22.46 -4.50 -18.47
C ASP A 55 21.28 -3.85 -17.72
N ASP A 56 20.07 -4.35 -17.90
CA ASP A 56 18.87 -3.81 -17.24
C ASP A 56 18.83 -4.18 -15.76
N LEU A 57 18.30 -3.26 -14.96
CA LEU A 57 17.93 -3.51 -13.57
C LEU A 57 16.43 -3.79 -13.49
N LEU A 58 16.04 -4.88 -12.85
CA LEU A 58 14.63 -5.27 -12.73
C LEU A 58 14.11 -5.07 -11.32
N ILE A 59 12.92 -4.51 -11.22
CA ILE A 59 12.09 -4.52 -10.01
C ILE A 59 10.81 -5.31 -10.33
N ALA A 60 10.48 -6.31 -9.53
CA ALA A 60 9.27 -7.12 -9.71
C ALA A 60 8.36 -7.02 -8.48
N ASP A 61 7.09 -6.71 -8.71
CA ASP A 61 6.03 -6.60 -7.72
C ASP A 61 4.83 -7.44 -8.17
N SER A 62 4.84 -8.74 -7.85
CA SER A 62 3.86 -9.68 -8.38
C SER A 62 3.57 -10.84 -7.43
N TYR A 63 2.28 -11.12 -7.23
CA TYR A 63 1.79 -12.32 -6.57
C TYR A 63 1.55 -13.49 -7.55
N CYS A 64 1.61 -13.21 -8.85
CA CYS A 64 1.33 -14.22 -9.88
C CYS A 64 2.55 -14.98 -10.35
N LEU A 65 3.74 -14.40 -10.18
CA LEU A 65 4.99 -15.03 -10.59
C LEU A 65 5.36 -16.17 -9.65
N ASN A 66 5.74 -17.29 -10.23
CA ASN A 66 6.29 -18.42 -9.50
C ASN A 66 7.83 -18.36 -9.44
N SER A 67 8.44 -19.27 -8.68
CA SER A 67 9.90 -19.32 -8.53
C SER A 67 10.64 -19.40 -9.88
N LYS A 68 10.15 -20.16 -10.86
CA LYS A 68 10.80 -20.29 -12.18
C LYS A 68 10.82 -18.96 -12.92
N ASP A 69 9.76 -18.17 -12.80
CA ASP A 69 9.67 -16.85 -13.43
C ASP A 69 10.73 -15.90 -12.86
N PHE A 70 10.94 -15.89 -11.54
CA PHE A 70 12.00 -15.10 -10.91
C PHE A 70 13.40 -15.52 -11.34
N TYR A 71 13.64 -16.81 -11.54
CA TYR A 71 14.91 -17.28 -12.09
C TYR A 71 15.12 -16.80 -13.53
N LEU A 72 14.09 -16.85 -14.38
CA LEU A 72 14.16 -16.31 -15.75
C LEU A 72 14.42 -14.78 -15.76
N LEU A 73 13.74 -14.04 -14.89
CA LEU A 73 13.99 -12.58 -14.74
C LEU A 73 15.45 -12.30 -14.36
N LYS A 74 15.99 -13.04 -13.40
CA LYS A 74 17.36 -12.86 -12.94
C LYS A 74 18.41 -13.26 -13.98
N GLU A 75 18.14 -14.28 -14.78
CA GLU A 75 19.01 -14.72 -15.88
C GLU A 75 19.14 -13.67 -16.98
N LYS A 76 18.06 -12.90 -17.22
CA LYS A 76 18.00 -11.87 -18.25
C LYS A 76 18.54 -10.52 -17.84
N ALA A 77 18.60 -10.24 -16.55
CA ALA A 77 18.91 -8.92 -16.02
C ALA A 77 20.21 -8.89 -15.22
N LYS A 78 20.87 -7.74 -15.17
CA LYS A 78 22.04 -7.49 -14.33
C LYS A 78 21.71 -7.68 -12.85
N SER A 79 20.61 -7.14 -12.40
CA SER A 79 20.16 -7.24 -11.01
C SER A 79 18.64 -7.34 -10.91
N LEU A 80 18.16 -8.04 -9.86
CA LEU A 80 16.76 -8.21 -9.56
C LEU A 80 16.46 -7.75 -8.14
N MET A 81 15.49 -6.85 -8.01
CA MET A 81 14.84 -6.51 -6.74
C MET A 81 13.40 -7.01 -6.78
N VAL A 82 12.93 -7.60 -5.70
CA VAL A 82 11.55 -8.07 -5.56
C VAL A 82 10.87 -7.30 -4.43
N ILE A 83 9.65 -6.84 -4.67
CA ILE A 83 8.80 -6.27 -3.64
C ILE A 83 7.84 -7.35 -3.20
N GLU A 84 7.84 -7.68 -1.90
CA GLU A 84 6.97 -8.68 -1.31
C GLU A 84 6.29 -8.16 -0.04
N ASP A 85 5.20 -8.79 0.36
CA ASP A 85 4.46 -8.45 1.57
C ASP A 85 4.60 -9.53 2.67
N GLU A 86 5.18 -10.71 2.33
CA GLU A 86 5.39 -11.83 3.24
C GLU A 86 6.66 -12.61 2.90
N GLU A 87 7.24 -13.32 3.88
CA GLU A 87 8.42 -14.16 3.69
C GLU A 87 8.10 -15.38 2.82
N HIS A 88 8.93 -15.65 1.83
CA HIS A 88 8.85 -16.84 0.99
C HIS A 88 9.85 -17.92 1.43
N ALA A 89 9.58 -19.17 1.04
CA ALA A 89 10.44 -20.30 1.33
C ALA A 89 11.86 -20.10 0.78
N LYS A 90 12.86 -20.63 1.47
CA LYS A 90 14.25 -20.59 1.01
C LYS A 90 14.39 -21.16 -0.41
N GLY A 91 15.05 -20.39 -1.28
CA GLY A 91 15.26 -20.76 -2.69
C GLY A 91 14.09 -20.43 -3.60
N PHE A 92 13.05 -19.74 -3.10
CA PHE A 92 11.97 -19.23 -3.95
C PHE A 92 12.50 -18.21 -4.95
N TYR A 93 13.41 -17.34 -4.50
CA TYR A 93 14.12 -16.39 -5.34
C TYR A 93 15.52 -16.90 -5.71
N PRO A 94 16.09 -16.49 -6.86
CA PRO A 94 17.49 -16.74 -7.20
C PRO A 94 18.45 -16.03 -6.23
N LYS A 95 19.67 -16.53 -6.14
CA LYS A 95 20.73 -15.89 -5.32
C LYS A 95 21.00 -14.44 -5.76
N ASN A 96 21.44 -13.62 -4.83
CA ASN A 96 21.71 -12.20 -5.03
C ASN A 96 20.46 -11.38 -5.43
N THR A 97 19.26 -11.89 -5.14
CA THR A 97 18.03 -11.08 -5.22
C THR A 97 17.99 -10.10 -4.06
N LYS A 98 17.60 -8.86 -4.35
CA LYS A 98 17.28 -7.85 -3.36
C LYS A 98 15.80 -7.94 -3.01
N ILE A 99 15.46 -8.04 -1.72
CA ILE A 99 14.09 -8.21 -1.23
C ILE A 99 13.68 -6.97 -0.48
N MET A 100 12.61 -6.33 -0.92
CA MET A 100 12.05 -5.13 -0.30
C MET A 100 10.65 -5.42 0.23
N ASN A 101 10.42 -5.16 1.53
CA ASN A 101 9.13 -5.32 2.16
C ASN A 101 8.82 -4.12 3.04
N PHE A 102 7.75 -3.40 2.74
CA PHE A 102 7.37 -2.16 3.42
C PHE A 102 6.56 -2.37 4.69
N THR A 103 6.19 -3.61 5.03
CA THR A 103 5.37 -3.90 6.21
C THR A 103 6.00 -3.31 7.46
N LEU A 104 5.20 -2.65 8.28
CA LEU A 104 5.66 -2.13 9.57
C LEU A 104 6.22 -3.30 10.41
N ASN A 105 7.44 -3.11 10.94
CA ASN A 105 8.17 -4.16 11.66
C ASN A 105 8.43 -5.45 10.83
N ALA A 106 8.54 -5.36 9.50
CA ALA A 106 8.71 -6.52 8.61
C ALA A 106 9.76 -7.52 9.11
N LEU A 107 10.88 -7.06 9.66
CA LEU A 107 11.95 -7.92 10.18
C LEU A 107 11.45 -8.98 11.20
N LYS A 108 10.41 -8.68 11.97
CA LYS A 108 9.85 -9.63 12.95
C LYS A 108 9.13 -10.82 12.30
N HIS A 109 8.75 -10.68 11.04
CA HIS A 109 8.00 -11.68 10.28
C HIS A 109 8.90 -12.52 9.36
N TYR A 110 10.21 -12.24 9.34
CA TYR A 110 11.19 -13.03 8.63
C TYR A 110 11.86 -14.00 9.60
N HIS A 111 11.58 -15.30 9.43
CA HIS A 111 12.10 -16.35 10.30
C HIS A 111 13.48 -16.84 9.88
N HIS A 112 13.83 -16.68 8.60
CA HIS A 112 15.07 -17.19 8.03
C HIS A 112 15.70 -16.19 7.03
N LEU A 113 16.44 -15.20 7.57
CA LEU A 113 17.23 -14.32 6.71
C LEU A 113 18.37 -15.13 6.06
N SER A 114 18.26 -15.36 4.76
CA SER A 114 19.28 -16.05 3.99
C SER A 114 20.43 -15.09 3.61
N LYS A 115 21.68 -15.55 3.73
CA LYS A 115 22.83 -14.82 3.22
C LYS A 115 22.88 -14.74 1.67
N ASP A 116 22.01 -15.48 1.01
CA ASP A 116 21.89 -15.46 -0.45
C ASP A 116 21.10 -14.21 -0.95
N TYR A 117 20.46 -13.44 -0.05
CA TYR A 117 19.62 -12.28 -0.37
C TYR A 117 20.09 -11.03 0.37
N GLN A 118 19.77 -9.87 -0.19
CA GLN A 118 19.88 -8.58 0.47
C GLN A 118 18.48 -8.10 0.83
N TYR A 119 18.28 -7.63 2.07
CA TYR A 119 16.96 -7.30 2.58
C TYR A 119 16.82 -5.81 2.90
N TYR A 120 15.70 -5.23 2.50
CA TYR A 120 15.25 -3.87 2.79
C TYR A 120 13.86 -3.97 3.45
N LEU A 121 13.82 -4.04 4.78
CA LEU A 121 12.64 -4.44 5.55
C LEU A 121 12.12 -3.31 6.44
N GLY A 122 10.88 -2.91 6.22
CA GLY A 122 10.15 -1.96 7.06
C GLY A 122 9.72 -0.69 6.34
N VAL A 123 9.01 0.16 7.06
CA VAL A 123 8.42 1.39 6.53
C VAL A 123 9.45 2.45 6.11
N GLY A 124 10.70 2.33 6.54
CA GLY A 124 11.80 3.18 6.07
C GLY A 124 12.02 3.09 4.56
N PHE A 125 11.63 1.98 3.94
CA PHE A 125 11.75 1.76 2.49
C PHE A 125 10.45 2.05 1.73
N TYR A 126 9.36 2.48 2.40
CA TYR A 126 8.10 2.79 1.75
C TYR A 126 8.22 4.00 0.81
N PRO A 127 7.76 3.92 -0.46
CA PRO A 127 7.79 5.05 -1.38
C PRO A 127 6.75 6.10 -1.00
N VAL A 128 7.20 7.11 -0.25
CA VAL A 128 6.34 8.17 0.30
C VAL A 128 5.90 9.14 -0.78
N ASP A 129 4.60 9.39 -0.83
CA ASP A 129 4.01 10.49 -1.57
C ASP A 129 3.83 11.71 -0.63
N THR A 130 4.60 12.75 -0.86
CA THR A 130 4.63 13.95 0.01
C THR A 130 3.29 14.69 0.07
N ARG A 131 2.37 14.46 -0.87
CA ARG A 131 1.01 15.03 -0.85
C ARG A 131 0.20 14.60 0.37
N PHE A 132 0.54 13.44 0.97
CA PHE A 132 -0.11 12.94 2.18
C PHE A 132 0.54 13.41 3.47
N ILE A 133 1.68 14.12 3.41
CA ILE A 133 2.35 14.65 4.59
C ILE A 133 1.77 16.03 4.91
N TYR A 134 1.03 16.13 5.99
CA TYR A 134 0.54 17.42 6.51
C TYR A 134 0.23 17.34 8.00
N ASP A 135 0.36 18.48 8.67
CA ASP A 135 -0.09 18.62 10.05
C ASP A 135 -1.61 18.73 10.09
N ARG A 136 -2.24 17.74 10.69
CA ARG A 136 -3.69 17.69 10.82
C ARG A 136 -4.13 18.47 12.08
N PRO A 137 -4.96 19.51 11.94
CA PRO A 137 -5.59 20.12 13.10
C PRO A 137 -6.61 19.14 13.71
N ILE A 138 -6.65 19.06 15.03
CA ILE A 138 -7.67 18.30 15.75
C ILE A 138 -8.97 19.09 15.67
N ASN A 139 -9.98 18.50 14.99
CA ASN A 139 -11.32 19.06 14.95
C ASN A 139 -12.33 17.97 15.35
N THR A 140 -12.73 17.98 16.62
CA THR A 140 -13.69 17.01 17.18
C THR A 140 -15.14 17.25 16.72
N GLU A 141 -15.44 18.41 16.13
CA GLU A 141 -16.76 18.74 15.60
C GLU A 141 -16.95 18.31 14.14
N ASN A 142 -15.85 17.98 13.47
CA ASN A 142 -15.88 17.51 12.09
C ASN A 142 -16.54 16.13 12.01
N LYS A 143 -17.60 16.01 11.22
CA LYS A 143 -18.42 14.79 11.04
C LYS A 143 -18.18 14.07 9.73
N GLU A 144 -17.19 14.48 8.97
CA GLU A 144 -16.86 13.91 7.67
C GLU A 144 -16.04 12.62 7.85
N VAL A 145 -16.49 11.52 7.29
CA VAL A 145 -15.88 10.20 7.43
C VAL A 145 -15.52 9.64 6.06
N LEU A 146 -14.24 9.33 5.86
CA LEU A 146 -13.78 8.66 4.64
C LEU A 146 -13.99 7.15 4.75
N ILE A 147 -14.55 6.53 3.70
CA ILE A 147 -14.62 5.06 3.55
C ILE A 147 -13.89 4.65 2.26
N THR A 148 -12.90 3.79 2.40
CA THR A 148 -12.11 3.28 1.26
C THR A 148 -11.69 1.82 1.46
N LEU A 149 -12.21 0.92 0.64
CA LEU A 149 -11.99 -0.52 0.73
C LEU A 149 -11.23 -1.11 -0.47
N GLY A 150 -10.50 -0.29 -1.23
CA GLY A 150 -9.76 -0.75 -2.40
C GLY A 150 -10.60 -1.09 -3.64
N GLY A 151 -11.90 -0.82 -3.62
CA GLY A 151 -12.74 -0.84 -4.83
C GLY A 151 -13.51 -2.14 -5.11
N SER A 152 -13.22 -3.26 -4.45
CA SER A 152 -13.81 -4.57 -4.79
C SER A 152 -14.93 -5.06 -3.87
N GLU A 153 -15.05 -4.53 -2.65
CA GLU A 153 -15.90 -5.09 -1.59
C GLU A 153 -17.28 -4.41 -1.47
N GLN A 154 -18.11 -4.50 -2.52
CA GLN A 154 -19.44 -3.87 -2.53
C GLN A 154 -20.36 -4.33 -1.39
N LYS A 155 -20.34 -5.63 -1.02
CA LYS A 155 -21.17 -6.17 0.04
C LYS A 155 -20.79 -5.57 1.39
N MET A 156 -19.49 -5.57 1.70
CA MET A 156 -18.96 -5.00 2.94
C MET A 156 -19.23 -3.50 3.02
N LEU A 157 -19.09 -2.78 1.93
CA LEU A 157 -19.39 -1.35 1.86
C LEU A 157 -20.84 -1.05 2.22
N LYS A 158 -21.80 -1.81 1.69
CA LYS A 158 -23.22 -1.67 2.04
C LYS A 158 -23.49 -1.90 3.52
N GLU A 159 -22.85 -2.90 4.12
CA GLU A 159 -22.97 -3.19 5.56
C GLU A 159 -22.40 -2.03 6.40
N ILE A 160 -21.23 -1.49 6.04
CA ILE A 160 -20.62 -0.35 6.73
C ILE A 160 -21.55 0.87 6.67
N VAL A 161 -22.06 1.20 5.48
CA VAL A 161 -22.98 2.33 5.29
C VAL A 161 -24.22 2.16 6.17
N LYS A 162 -24.83 0.95 6.19
CA LYS A 162 -25.98 0.65 7.03
C LYS A 162 -25.69 0.80 8.53
N ILE A 163 -24.50 0.38 8.99
CA ILE A 163 -24.09 0.52 10.39
C ILE A 163 -23.97 2.00 10.79
N LEU A 164 -23.52 2.85 9.87
CA LEU A 164 -23.27 4.27 10.12
C LEU A 164 -24.46 5.19 9.75
N GLU A 165 -25.47 4.69 9.07
CA GLU A 165 -26.61 5.47 8.57
C GLU A 165 -27.32 6.29 9.67
N ASN A 166 -27.39 5.73 10.89
CA ASN A 166 -28.02 6.37 12.04
C ASN A 166 -27.06 7.21 12.90
N LYS A 167 -25.78 7.31 12.49
CA LYS A 167 -24.81 8.18 13.12
C LYS A 167 -24.90 9.56 12.46
N ASN A 168 -24.76 10.62 13.25
CA ASN A 168 -24.80 11.99 12.74
C ASN A 168 -23.48 12.35 12.04
N VAL A 169 -23.18 11.69 10.89
CA VAL A 169 -21.96 11.84 10.11
C VAL A 169 -22.26 11.93 8.60
N ASN A 170 -21.36 12.52 7.85
CA ASN A 170 -21.37 12.52 6.38
C ASN A 170 -20.32 11.50 5.89
N LEU A 171 -20.71 10.63 4.99
CA LEU A 171 -19.86 9.56 4.49
C LEU A 171 -19.31 9.90 3.10
N HIS A 172 -18.00 9.92 2.98
CA HIS A 172 -17.26 10.10 1.73
C HIS A 172 -16.68 8.76 1.28
N ILE A 173 -17.26 8.18 0.24
CA ILE A 173 -17.06 6.78 -0.14
C ILE A 173 -16.33 6.70 -1.47
N ILE A 174 -15.12 6.13 -1.47
CA ILE A 174 -14.40 5.82 -2.71
C ILE A 174 -14.78 4.41 -3.15
N SER A 175 -15.43 4.29 -4.30
CA SER A 175 -15.94 3.03 -4.82
C SER A 175 -16.05 3.04 -6.34
N LEU A 176 -15.85 1.89 -6.97
CA LEU A 176 -16.18 1.66 -8.40
C LEU A 176 -17.69 1.61 -8.65
N TYR A 177 -18.49 1.53 -7.58
CA TYR A 177 -19.94 1.40 -7.66
C TYR A 177 -20.62 2.53 -6.89
N THR A 178 -21.55 3.21 -7.57
CA THR A 178 -22.45 4.19 -6.96
C THR A 178 -23.89 3.63 -7.01
N PRO A 179 -24.57 3.48 -5.87
CA PRO A 179 -25.96 3.01 -5.86
C PRO A 179 -26.89 4.03 -6.52
N LYS A 180 -27.99 3.54 -7.16
CA LYS A 180 -28.99 4.42 -7.81
C LYS A 180 -29.64 5.40 -6.82
N ASN A 181 -29.88 4.95 -5.59
CA ASN A 181 -30.47 5.74 -4.52
C ASN A 181 -29.54 5.69 -3.30
N PRO A 182 -28.49 6.52 -3.24
CA PRO A 182 -27.61 6.55 -2.09
C PRO A 182 -28.34 7.09 -0.85
N PRO A 183 -28.03 6.65 0.35
CA PRO A 183 -28.54 7.23 1.58
C PRO A 183 -28.23 8.75 1.65
N LYS A 184 -29.07 9.49 2.37
CA LYS A 184 -28.76 10.90 2.68
C LYS A 184 -27.42 10.96 3.39
N ASN A 185 -26.67 12.05 3.22
CA ASN A 185 -25.33 12.26 3.81
C ASN A 185 -24.27 11.25 3.34
N THR A 186 -24.42 10.66 2.14
CA THR A 186 -23.37 9.85 1.50
C THR A 186 -22.96 10.46 0.18
N HIS A 187 -21.64 10.60 -0.01
CA HIS A 187 -21.01 11.11 -1.23
C HIS A 187 -20.13 10.03 -1.82
N TYR A 188 -20.44 9.60 -3.05
CA TYR A 188 -19.68 8.56 -3.75
C TYR A 188 -18.72 9.18 -4.74
N TYR A 189 -17.49 8.71 -4.73
CA TYR A 189 -16.43 9.11 -5.64
C TYR A 189 -15.91 7.90 -6.41
N SER A 190 -15.68 8.06 -7.70
CA SER A 190 -14.84 7.14 -8.48
C SER A 190 -13.41 7.15 -7.93
N PRO A 191 -12.56 6.18 -8.28
CA PRO A 191 -11.15 6.22 -7.90
C PRO A 191 -10.54 7.58 -8.20
N LEU A 192 -10.02 8.23 -7.16
CA LEU A 192 -9.44 9.58 -7.21
C LEU A 192 -7.97 9.52 -7.60
N ASN A 193 -7.47 10.57 -8.23
CA ASN A 193 -6.03 10.76 -8.36
C ASN A 193 -5.40 11.10 -6.98
N PRO A 194 -4.07 10.98 -6.80
CA PRO A 194 -3.45 11.18 -5.50
C PRO A 194 -3.67 12.56 -4.88
N LEU A 195 -3.79 13.62 -5.67
CA LEU A 195 -4.05 14.98 -5.17
C LEU A 195 -5.47 15.11 -4.61
N GLU A 196 -6.46 14.64 -5.35
CA GLU A 196 -7.86 14.61 -4.92
C GLU A 196 -8.04 13.74 -3.69
N PHE A 197 -7.38 12.56 -3.67
CA PHE A 197 -7.46 11.63 -2.53
C PHE A 197 -6.83 12.23 -1.27
N SER A 198 -5.66 12.85 -1.37
CA SER A 198 -5.04 13.52 -0.22
C SER A 198 -5.89 14.68 0.29
N SER A 199 -6.53 15.43 -0.61
CA SER A 199 -7.44 16.54 -0.25
C SER A 199 -8.68 16.02 0.49
N LEU A 200 -9.29 14.94 0.01
CA LEU A 200 -10.44 14.30 0.66
C LEU A 200 -10.05 13.72 2.03
N MET A 201 -8.90 13.06 2.12
CA MET A 201 -8.36 12.53 3.38
C MET A 201 -8.10 13.64 4.40
N LYS A 202 -7.64 14.81 3.95
CA LYS A 202 -7.43 16.02 4.75
C LYS A 202 -8.75 16.60 5.26
N PHE A 203 -9.77 16.57 4.44
CA PHE A 203 -11.10 17.08 4.75
C PHE A 203 -11.85 16.23 5.79
N CYS A 204 -11.74 14.89 5.72
CA CYS A 204 -12.43 13.99 6.62
C CYS A 204 -11.79 13.95 8.02
N ALA A 205 -12.60 13.85 9.08
CA ALA A 205 -12.15 13.74 10.47
C ALA A 205 -11.45 12.42 10.76
N CYS A 206 -11.96 11.34 10.18
CA CYS A 206 -11.45 9.99 10.34
C CYS A 206 -11.72 9.14 9.11
N ALA A 207 -11.18 7.92 9.10
CA ALA A 207 -11.42 6.99 8.01
C ALA A 207 -11.80 5.58 8.50
N ILE A 208 -12.50 4.85 7.63
CA ILE A 208 -12.69 3.41 7.69
C ILE A 208 -12.06 2.85 6.42
N SER A 209 -11.04 2.03 6.57
CA SER A 209 -10.22 1.58 5.44
C SER A 209 -9.93 0.09 5.49
N ALA A 210 -9.72 -0.50 4.31
CA ALA A 210 -9.04 -1.78 4.21
C ALA A 210 -7.55 -1.62 4.57
N ALA A 211 -6.87 -2.75 4.84
CA ALA A 211 -5.47 -2.76 5.29
C ALA A 211 -4.47 -2.86 4.12
N GLY A 212 -4.74 -2.21 2.99
CA GLY A 212 -3.84 -2.12 1.84
C GLY A 212 -2.87 -0.93 1.93
N GLN A 213 -2.37 -0.48 0.78
CA GLN A 213 -1.42 0.65 0.67
C GLN A 213 -1.96 1.95 1.28
N THR A 214 -3.28 2.13 1.34
CA THR A 214 -3.92 3.28 1.97
C THR A 214 -3.58 3.45 3.45
N LEU A 215 -3.18 2.39 4.16
CA LEU A 215 -2.73 2.50 5.56
C LEU A 215 -1.53 3.45 5.72
N TYR A 216 -0.59 3.39 4.80
CA TYR A 216 0.59 4.27 4.83
C TYR A 216 0.20 5.73 4.58
N GLU A 217 -0.73 5.96 3.66
CA GLU A 217 -1.24 7.29 3.35
C GLU A 217 -2.04 7.87 4.53
N LEU A 218 -2.86 7.05 5.19
CA LEU A 218 -3.57 7.41 6.42
C LEU A 218 -2.62 7.72 7.58
N ALA A 219 -1.54 6.94 7.72
CA ALA A 219 -0.52 7.18 8.73
C ALA A 219 0.26 8.47 8.46
N LEU A 220 0.71 8.69 7.23
CA LEU A 220 1.39 9.92 6.81
C LEU A 220 0.51 11.16 7.01
N SER A 221 -0.77 11.06 6.68
CA SER A 221 -1.75 12.12 6.86
C SER A 221 -2.26 12.27 8.29
N GLN A 222 -1.81 11.41 9.20
CA GLN A 222 -2.25 11.36 10.60
C GLN A 222 -3.78 11.26 10.73
N THR A 223 -4.42 10.57 9.80
CA THR A 223 -5.88 10.41 9.79
C THR A 223 -6.29 9.29 10.75
N PRO A 224 -7.02 9.58 11.84
CA PRO A 224 -7.54 8.55 12.74
C PRO A 224 -8.37 7.53 11.97
N SER A 225 -8.09 6.22 12.13
CA SER A 225 -8.73 5.25 11.27
C SER A 225 -9.09 3.95 11.97
N LEU A 226 -10.21 3.37 11.55
CA LEU A 226 -10.60 1.99 11.82
C LEU A 226 -10.24 1.12 10.60
N ILE A 227 -9.56 0.02 10.84
CA ILE A 227 -9.03 -0.84 9.79
C ILE A 227 -9.78 -2.16 9.74
N LEU A 228 -10.31 -2.49 8.54
CA LEU A 228 -10.92 -3.78 8.24
C LEU A 228 -10.02 -4.55 7.26
N PRO A 229 -9.25 -5.56 7.70
CA PRO A 229 -8.56 -6.45 6.78
C PRO A 229 -9.58 -7.22 5.93
N ILE A 230 -9.46 -7.15 4.61
CA ILE A 230 -10.38 -7.79 3.65
C ILE A 230 -9.70 -8.92 2.85
N ALA A 231 -8.39 -9.08 2.99
CA ALA A 231 -7.60 -10.11 2.33
C ALA A 231 -6.53 -10.67 3.29
N SER A 232 -6.07 -11.89 3.06
CA SER A 232 -5.11 -12.59 3.92
C SER A 232 -3.78 -11.85 4.07
N ASN A 233 -3.25 -11.31 2.97
CA ASN A 233 -2.02 -10.52 2.96
C ASN A 233 -2.12 -9.19 3.73
N GLN A 234 -3.32 -8.78 4.13
CA GLN A 234 -3.55 -7.56 4.92
C GLN A 234 -3.52 -7.81 6.43
N ILE A 235 -3.55 -9.07 6.89
CA ILE A 235 -3.67 -9.42 8.30
C ILE A 235 -2.45 -8.96 9.09
N ILE A 236 -1.25 -9.35 8.66
CA ILE A 236 0.00 -9.00 9.34
C ILE A 236 0.16 -7.48 9.41
N GLN A 237 0.00 -6.79 8.28
CA GLN A 237 0.14 -5.36 8.22
C GLN A 237 -0.84 -4.64 9.16
N SER A 238 -2.13 -5.04 9.17
CA SER A 238 -3.12 -4.41 10.04
C SER A 238 -2.82 -4.64 11.52
N GLN A 239 -2.33 -5.83 11.89
CA GLN A 239 -1.91 -6.16 13.26
C GLN A 239 -0.71 -5.32 13.71
N GLU A 240 0.30 -5.14 12.85
CA GLU A 240 1.46 -4.32 13.20
C GLU A 240 1.10 -2.85 13.39
N PHE A 241 0.20 -2.30 12.58
CA PHE A 241 -0.31 -0.94 12.78
C PHE A 241 -1.16 -0.82 14.06
N GLU A 242 -1.96 -1.82 14.41
CA GLU A 242 -2.69 -1.84 15.68
C GLU A 242 -1.74 -1.96 16.89
N ASN A 243 -0.77 -2.88 16.84
CA ASN A 243 0.22 -3.08 17.90
C ASN A 243 1.07 -1.82 18.15
N SER A 244 1.31 -1.02 17.10
CA SER A 244 1.99 0.26 17.22
C SER A 244 1.11 1.39 17.77
N GLY A 245 -0.20 1.14 17.95
CA GLY A 245 -1.16 2.13 18.46
C GLY A 245 -1.57 3.20 17.43
N ILE A 246 -1.19 3.05 16.15
CA ILE A 246 -1.51 4.03 15.10
C ILE A 246 -2.96 3.91 14.68
N PHE A 247 -3.44 2.68 14.46
CA PHE A 247 -4.80 2.41 14.06
C PHE A 247 -5.43 1.37 14.97
N LYS A 248 -6.76 1.29 14.92
CA LYS A 248 -7.51 0.22 15.56
C LYS A 248 -8.09 -0.71 14.49
N GLN A 249 -7.81 -1.99 14.63
CA GLN A 249 -8.48 -3.01 13.83
C GLN A 249 -9.94 -3.17 14.31
N THR A 250 -10.85 -3.35 13.35
CA THR A 250 -12.27 -3.54 13.61
C THR A 250 -12.86 -4.64 12.73
N SER A 251 -14.10 -4.99 12.97
CA SER A 251 -14.91 -5.91 12.16
C SER A 251 -16.31 -5.35 11.99
N LEU A 252 -17.09 -5.87 11.04
CA LEU A 252 -18.49 -5.45 10.89
C LEU A 252 -19.32 -5.63 12.18
N LYS A 253 -18.95 -6.61 13.03
CA LYS A 253 -19.64 -6.85 14.30
C LYS A 253 -19.33 -5.80 15.37
N THR A 254 -18.14 -5.23 15.36
CA THR A 254 -17.67 -4.29 16.38
C THR A 254 -17.62 -2.86 15.89
N LEU A 255 -17.77 -2.64 14.58
CA LEU A 255 -17.61 -1.34 13.93
C LEU A 255 -18.38 -0.20 14.60
N ALA A 256 -19.67 -0.41 14.91
CA ALA A 256 -20.49 0.62 15.55
C ALA A 256 -19.90 1.09 16.88
N LYS A 257 -19.48 0.15 17.74
CA LYS A 257 -18.84 0.42 19.03
C LYS A 257 -17.47 1.04 18.86
N ASP A 258 -16.67 0.50 17.94
CA ASP A 258 -15.31 0.97 17.71
C ASP A 258 -15.30 2.39 17.14
N PHE A 259 -16.29 2.72 16.28
CA PHE A 259 -16.47 4.05 15.73
C PHE A 259 -16.82 5.09 16.82
N GLU A 260 -17.71 4.76 17.76
CA GLU A 260 -18.06 5.62 18.90
C GLU A 260 -16.86 5.87 19.83
N ASN A 261 -15.96 4.90 19.93
CA ASN A 261 -14.79 4.97 20.82
C ASN A 261 -13.51 5.44 20.09
N LEU A 262 -13.61 5.86 18.83
CA LEU A 262 -12.44 6.28 18.06
C LEU A 262 -11.86 7.58 18.65
N GLN A 263 -10.71 7.46 19.29
CA GLN A 263 -10.01 8.59 19.90
C GLN A 263 -9.12 9.30 18.88
N ILE A 264 -9.59 10.42 18.37
CA ILE A 264 -8.89 11.21 17.33
C ILE A 264 -7.49 11.66 17.79
N GLN A 265 -7.28 11.91 19.09
CA GLN A 265 -6.03 12.47 19.60
C GLN A 265 -4.86 11.49 19.71
N LYS A 266 -5.10 10.22 20.04
CA LYS A 266 -4.01 9.24 20.29
C LYS A 266 -3.30 8.80 19.01
N ASN A 267 -4.00 8.74 17.89
CA ASN A 267 -3.45 8.20 16.64
C ASN A 267 -2.50 9.17 15.94
N GLN A 268 -2.57 10.46 16.22
CA GLN A 268 -1.74 11.50 15.58
C GLN A 268 -0.30 11.52 16.09
N ALA A 269 -0.07 11.27 17.38
CA ALA A 269 1.26 11.40 17.97
C ALA A 269 2.23 10.30 17.49
N TRP A 270 1.73 9.09 17.28
CA TRP A 270 2.53 7.92 16.91
C TRP A 270 3.01 7.93 15.45
N ALA A 271 2.16 8.38 14.52
CA ALA A 271 2.53 8.44 13.11
C ALA A 271 3.77 9.32 12.83
N LYS A 272 3.99 10.35 13.67
CA LYS A 272 5.16 11.23 13.57
C LYS A 272 6.48 10.52 13.94
N THR A 273 6.44 9.43 14.70
CA THR A 273 7.65 8.70 15.13
C THR A 273 8.14 7.69 14.11
N LEU A 274 7.33 7.35 13.10
CA LEU A 274 7.71 6.42 12.06
C LEU A 274 8.52 7.13 10.96
N ALA A 275 9.70 6.63 10.68
CA ALA A 275 10.58 7.16 9.65
C ALA A 275 10.20 6.66 8.25
N PHE A 276 8.95 6.89 7.82
CA PHE A 276 8.48 6.48 6.50
C PHE A 276 9.40 6.99 5.38
N GLY A 277 9.88 6.08 4.54
CA GLY A 277 10.65 6.39 3.34
C GLY A 277 12.05 6.93 3.57
N SER A 278 12.51 7.02 4.83
CA SER A 278 13.82 7.62 5.17
C SER A 278 15.01 6.86 4.59
N GLU A 279 14.86 5.58 4.25
CA GLU A 279 15.91 4.69 3.78
C GLU A 279 15.75 4.32 2.28
N LEU A 280 14.63 4.67 1.65
CA LEU A 280 14.33 4.28 0.28
C LEU A 280 15.37 4.82 -0.72
N GLU A 281 15.74 6.09 -0.61
CA GLU A 281 16.71 6.69 -1.54
C GLU A 281 18.06 5.97 -1.48
N GLY A 282 18.54 5.66 -0.28
CA GLY A 282 19.80 4.92 -0.10
C GLY A 282 19.73 3.52 -0.73
N ALA A 283 18.65 2.79 -0.50
CA ALA A 283 18.43 1.47 -1.08
C ALA A 283 18.35 1.51 -2.62
N LEU A 284 17.68 2.52 -3.17
CA LEU A 284 17.60 2.68 -4.62
C LEU A 284 18.94 3.09 -5.22
N ARG A 285 19.70 4.02 -4.61
CA ARG A 285 21.04 4.38 -5.09
C ARG A 285 21.98 3.16 -5.10
N GLU A 286 21.95 2.35 -4.04
CA GLU A 286 22.70 1.11 -3.98
C GLU A 286 22.27 0.12 -5.07
N PHE A 287 20.97 -0.03 -5.34
CA PHE A 287 20.45 -0.86 -6.40
C PHE A 287 20.85 -0.37 -7.79
N LEU A 288 20.85 0.95 -7.98
CA LEU A 288 21.19 1.64 -9.23
C LEU A 288 22.71 1.76 -9.45
N GLU A 289 23.51 1.46 -8.44
CA GLU A 289 25.00 1.61 -8.47
C GLU A 289 25.45 3.07 -8.74
N ILE A 290 24.76 4.07 -8.09
CA ILE A 290 25.01 5.52 -8.24
C ILE A 290 25.22 6.22 -6.89
#